data_03453b3ce6ad20a87ea888b360307e63
#
_entry.id   03453b3ce6ad20a87ea888b360307e63
#
_cell.length_a   1.000
_cell.length_b   1.000
_cell.length_c   1.000
_cell.angle_alpha   90.00
_cell.angle_beta   90.00
_cell.angle_gamma   90.00
#
_symmetry.space_group_name_H-M   'P 1'
#
loop_
_entity.id
_entity.type
_entity.pdbx_description
1 polymer ?
#
loop_
_entity_poly.entity_id
_entity_poly.type
_entity_poly.pdbx_seq_one_letter_code
_entity_poly.pdbx_strand_id
1 'polypeptide(L)'
;MIANKLVNSVNGPMIINSNDQYIGRSIELTGGWAIDDVALIESFCEIILADKGSMRLYDVGANIGSHTVALAKKFADRIAVRSFEAQRQVYYMLCGNVAMNGLDNVHCEYAAVSDGSRDSLSIALPDYNKFNNFGGLELIAPKISDNQNMIKNLHETVKCVTLDSYGEDVDFVKMDIEGMEHLALAGAKNLLMKSRPVCFVEMGKTDTEAVKSVFRDADYIAFEYNSNDWIFCPRESDYEIEGHERIVL
;
A
#
# COMPACT_ATOMS: atom_id res chain seq x y z
N MET A 1 -1.44 6.90 27.70
CA MET A 1 -0.47 7.85 27.08
C MET A 1 -0.31 7.42 25.64
N ILE A 2 -0.36 8.36 24.71
CA ILE A 2 -0.08 8.06 23.29
C ILE A 2 1.32 7.46 23.21
N ALA A 3 1.42 6.28 22.62
CA ALA A 3 2.66 5.53 22.55
C ALA A 3 3.49 5.86 21.29
N ASN A 4 3.21 7.01 20.63
CA ASN A 4 3.97 7.41 19.45
C ASN A 4 5.33 7.95 19.86
N LYS A 5 6.37 7.55 19.14
CA LYS A 5 7.74 8.00 19.32
C LYS A 5 8.46 8.16 17.99
N LEU A 6 9.53 8.95 18.01
CA LEU A 6 10.43 9.11 16.88
C LEU A 6 11.54 8.06 16.97
N VAL A 7 11.81 7.39 15.85
CA VAL A 7 12.94 6.46 15.69
C VAL A 7 13.71 6.79 14.41
N ASN A 8 14.98 6.37 14.34
CA ASN A 8 15.73 6.44 13.10
C ASN A 8 15.58 5.12 12.34
N SER A 9 15.05 5.20 11.12
CA SER A 9 15.04 4.08 10.19
C SER A 9 16.18 4.17 9.18
N VAL A 10 16.37 3.12 8.39
CA VAL A 10 17.35 3.12 7.27
C VAL A 10 16.99 4.18 6.22
N ASN A 11 15.72 4.58 6.15
CA ASN A 11 15.21 5.57 5.19
C ASN A 11 15.05 6.98 5.79
N GLY A 12 15.41 7.17 7.07
CA GLY A 12 15.33 8.45 7.77
C GLY A 12 14.47 8.40 9.02
N PRO A 13 14.19 9.56 9.67
CA PRO A 13 13.40 9.60 10.89
C PRO A 13 11.94 9.19 10.63
N MET A 14 11.37 8.36 11.52
CA MET A 14 9.99 7.92 11.44
C MET A 14 9.27 7.99 12.79
N ILE A 15 8.05 8.45 12.77
CA ILE A 15 7.10 8.34 13.89
C ILE A 15 6.49 6.95 13.80
N ILE A 16 6.62 6.18 14.87
CA ILE A 16 5.99 4.88 15.03
C ILE A 16 5.12 4.86 16.29
N ASN A 17 4.18 3.93 16.37
CA ASN A 17 3.50 3.62 17.62
C ASN A 17 4.23 2.47 18.32
N SER A 18 4.66 2.67 19.59
CA SER A 18 5.40 1.65 20.36
C SER A 18 4.57 0.41 20.69
N ASN A 19 3.26 0.47 20.50
CA ASN A 19 2.37 -0.67 20.69
C ASN A 19 2.13 -1.46 19.40
N ASP A 20 2.65 -0.99 18.27
CA ASP A 20 2.62 -1.76 17.01
C ASP A 20 3.61 -2.93 17.09
N GLN A 21 3.07 -4.14 17.08
CA GLN A 21 3.85 -5.37 17.24
C GLN A 21 4.55 -5.82 15.95
N TYR A 22 4.21 -5.22 14.81
CA TYR A 22 4.72 -5.60 13.49
C TYR A 22 5.55 -4.48 12.88
N ILE A 23 4.95 -3.53 12.20
CA ILE A 23 5.66 -2.50 11.42
C ILE A 23 6.50 -1.61 12.35
N GLY A 24 5.87 -1.02 13.37
CA GLY A 24 6.56 -0.13 14.30
C GLY A 24 7.69 -0.84 15.05
N ARG A 25 7.44 -2.07 15.50
CA ARG A 25 8.45 -2.89 16.19
C ARG A 25 9.61 -3.28 15.27
N SER A 26 9.32 -3.68 14.03
CA SER A 26 10.36 -4.01 13.06
C SER A 26 11.27 -2.82 12.80
N ILE A 27 10.69 -1.65 12.49
CA ILE A 27 11.46 -0.42 12.25
C ILE A 27 12.32 -0.06 13.47
N GLU A 28 11.79 -0.20 14.69
CA GLU A 28 12.55 0.07 15.91
C GLU A 28 13.73 -0.87 16.12
N LEU A 29 13.55 -2.17 15.82
CA LEU A 29 14.55 -3.20 16.12
C LEU A 29 15.57 -3.37 14.98
N THR A 30 15.13 -3.27 13.73
CA THR A 30 15.95 -3.59 12.54
C THR A 30 16.24 -2.35 11.67
N GLY A 31 15.57 -1.24 11.95
CA GLY A 31 15.67 -0.02 11.15
C GLY A 31 14.74 0.01 9.94
N GLY A 32 13.99 -1.05 9.62
CA GLY A 32 13.13 -1.09 8.45
C GLY A 32 11.94 -2.05 8.56
N TRP A 33 11.10 -2.02 7.55
CA TRP A 33 9.97 -2.92 7.35
C TRP A 33 9.91 -3.34 5.90
N ALA A 34 9.68 -4.63 5.64
CA ALA A 34 9.52 -5.19 4.29
C ALA A 34 10.65 -4.76 3.33
N ILE A 35 11.91 -4.84 3.78
CA ILE A 35 13.08 -4.31 3.05
C ILE A 35 13.24 -5.00 1.69
N ASP A 36 12.94 -6.30 1.61
CA ASP A 36 13.03 -7.06 0.36
C ASP A 36 11.94 -6.64 -0.64
N ASP A 37 10.72 -6.36 -0.17
CA ASP A 37 9.64 -5.85 -1.00
C ASP A 37 9.97 -4.44 -1.52
N VAL A 38 10.54 -3.58 -0.65
CA VAL A 38 11.03 -2.25 -1.06
C VAL A 38 12.09 -2.40 -2.15
N ALA A 39 13.08 -3.28 -1.99
CA ALA A 39 14.14 -3.49 -2.98
C ALA A 39 13.60 -4.01 -4.33
N LEU A 40 12.59 -4.89 -4.29
CA LEU A 40 11.93 -5.36 -5.51
C LEU A 40 11.19 -4.21 -6.22
N ILE A 41 10.40 -3.43 -5.48
CA ILE A 41 9.67 -2.28 -6.05
C ILE A 41 10.67 -1.24 -6.60
N GLU A 42 11.77 -0.99 -5.91
CA GLU A 42 12.86 -0.13 -6.39
C GLU A 42 13.40 -0.58 -7.74
N SER A 43 13.59 -1.89 -7.94
CA SER A 43 14.07 -2.44 -9.22
C SER A 43 13.10 -2.16 -10.37
N PHE A 44 11.80 -2.30 -10.15
CA PHE A 44 10.79 -1.91 -11.14
C PHE A 44 10.79 -0.40 -11.40
N CYS A 45 10.89 0.41 -10.35
CA CYS A 45 10.98 1.86 -10.50
C CYS A 45 12.20 2.27 -11.34
N GLU A 46 13.36 1.63 -11.14
CA GLU A 46 14.58 1.89 -11.92
C GLU A 46 14.38 1.59 -13.41
N ILE A 47 13.72 0.48 -13.75
CA ILE A 47 13.41 0.11 -15.13
C ILE A 47 12.45 1.13 -15.76
N ILE A 48 11.36 1.46 -15.06
CA ILE A 48 10.37 2.44 -15.54
C ILE A 48 11.00 3.81 -15.73
N LEU A 49 11.83 4.25 -14.78
CA LEU A 49 12.53 5.54 -14.84
C LEU A 49 13.60 5.60 -15.94
N ALA A 50 14.21 4.46 -16.27
CA ALA A 50 15.16 4.39 -17.39
C ALA A 50 14.46 4.61 -18.74
N ASP A 51 13.21 4.17 -18.88
CA ASP A 51 12.42 4.34 -20.09
C ASP A 51 11.71 5.70 -20.15
N LYS A 52 11.04 6.12 -19.06
CA LYS A 52 10.14 7.29 -19.04
C LYS A 52 10.77 8.58 -18.48
N GLY A 53 11.90 8.48 -17.76
CA GLY A 53 12.56 9.60 -17.10
C GLY A 53 11.89 10.03 -15.78
N SER A 54 10.57 9.96 -15.69
CA SER A 54 9.78 10.21 -14.47
C SER A 54 8.62 9.25 -14.38
N MET A 55 8.08 9.05 -13.16
CA MET A 55 6.97 8.12 -12.95
C MET A 55 6.03 8.57 -11.83
N ARG A 56 4.84 7.99 -11.81
CA ARG A 56 3.90 8.11 -10.69
C ARG A 56 3.64 6.74 -10.07
N LEU A 57 3.69 6.71 -8.74
CA LEU A 57 3.43 5.53 -7.93
C LEU A 57 2.24 5.78 -7.00
N TYR A 58 1.34 4.81 -6.91
CA TYR A 58 0.30 4.74 -5.89
C TYR A 58 0.68 3.70 -4.83
N ASP A 59 0.73 4.13 -3.55
CA ASP A 59 0.91 3.28 -2.38
C ASP A 59 -0.44 3.16 -1.66
N VAL A 60 -1.18 2.11 -1.99
CA VAL A 60 -2.53 1.84 -1.49
C VAL A 60 -2.43 0.95 -0.26
N GLY A 61 -2.82 1.49 0.90
CA GLY A 61 -2.52 0.90 2.21
C GLY A 61 -1.11 1.28 2.66
N ALA A 62 -0.79 2.57 2.60
CA ALA A 62 0.55 3.08 2.90
C ALA A 62 0.96 2.91 4.36
N ASN A 63 0.01 2.65 5.25
CA ASN A 63 0.25 2.56 6.67
C ASN A 63 0.99 3.80 7.19
N ILE A 64 2.03 3.67 8.00
CA ILE A 64 2.86 4.79 8.47
C ILE A 64 3.85 5.30 7.43
N GLY A 65 3.84 4.76 6.20
CA GLY A 65 4.63 5.23 5.06
C GLY A 65 6.00 4.61 4.92
N SER A 66 6.23 3.37 5.36
CA SER A 66 7.54 2.71 5.23
C SER A 66 7.99 2.58 3.77
N HIS A 67 7.11 2.12 2.86
CA HIS A 67 7.36 2.07 1.41
C HIS A 67 7.38 3.48 0.81
N THR A 68 6.37 4.29 1.12
CA THR A 68 6.26 5.69 0.65
C THR A 68 7.56 6.47 0.89
N VAL A 69 8.07 6.50 2.14
CA VAL A 69 9.26 7.27 2.50
C VAL A 69 10.51 6.73 1.79
N ALA A 70 10.68 5.41 1.75
CA ALA A 70 11.81 4.76 1.08
C ALA A 70 11.88 5.16 -0.40
N LEU A 71 10.80 4.93 -1.14
CA LEU A 71 10.73 5.14 -2.58
C LEU A 71 10.78 6.63 -2.96
N ALA A 72 9.99 7.47 -2.27
CA ALA A 72 9.97 8.90 -2.55
C ALA A 72 11.33 9.56 -2.30
N LYS A 73 12.06 9.12 -1.28
CA LYS A 73 13.39 9.64 -0.96
C LYS A 73 14.46 9.16 -1.94
N LYS A 74 14.43 7.87 -2.30
CA LYS A 74 15.42 7.29 -3.24
C LYS A 74 15.35 7.95 -4.60
N PHE A 75 14.16 8.15 -5.13
CA PHE A 75 13.98 8.64 -6.50
C PHE A 75 13.71 10.15 -6.60
N ALA A 76 13.46 10.80 -5.49
CA ALA A 76 13.34 12.26 -5.34
C ALA A 76 12.40 12.88 -6.41
N ASP A 77 12.89 13.84 -7.18
CA ASP A 77 12.14 14.59 -8.19
C ASP A 77 11.69 13.77 -9.41
N ARG A 78 12.18 12.53 -9.54
CA ARG A 78 11.80 11.64 -10.64
C ARG A 78 10.53 10.82 -10.35
N ILE A 79 10.05 10.77 -9.10
CA ILE A 79 8.85 10.05 -8.72
C ILE A 79 7.83 10.96 -8.04
N ALA A 80 6.57 10.86 -8.44
CA ALA A 80 5.44 11.41 -7.70
C ALA A 80 4.69 10.26 -7.01
N VAL A 81 4.53 10.33 -5.69
CA VAL A 81 3.87 9.28 -4.92
C VAL A 81 2.52 9.79 -4.39
N ARG A 82 1.47 8.98 -4.56
CA ARG A 82 0.20 9.19 -3.88
C ARG A 82 -0.05 8.01 -2.95
N SER A 83 -0.17 8.29 -1.66
CA SER A 83 -0.27 7.29 -0.59
C SER A 83 -1.64 7.36 0.07
N PHE A 84 -2.34 6.23 0.13
CA PHE A 84 -3.69 6.12 0.68
C PHE A 84 -3.65 5.35 2.00
N GLU A 85 -4.27 5.91 3.04
CA GLU A 85 -4.40 5.26 4.34
C GLU A 85 -5.78 5.52 4.93
N ALA A 86 -6.46 4.46 5.38
CA ALA A 86 -7.84 4.52 5.86
C ALA A 86 -7.97 4.72 7.38
N GLN A 87 -6.96 4.37 8.16
CA GLN A 87 -6.95 4.53 9.60
C GLN A 87 -6.41 5.91 9.98
N ARG A 88 -7.24 6.79 10.55
CA ARG A 88 -6.90 8.20 10.82
C ARG A 88 -5.62 8.40 11.64
N GLN A 89 -5.40 7.59 12.67
CA GLN A 89 -4.20 7.73 13.51
C GLN A 89 -2.93 7.30 12.77
N VAL A 90 -3.03 6.27 11.94
CA VAL A 90 -1.95 5.77 11.08
C VAL A 90 -1.67 6.80 9.97
N TYR A 91 -2.71 7.36 9.36
CA TYR A 91 -2.61 8.45 8.39
C TYR A 91 -1.88 9.68 8.96
N TYR A 92 -2.12 10.06 10.22
CA TYR A 92 -1.39 11.16 10.86
C TYR A 92 0.10 10.85 11.00
N MET A 93 0.46 9.60 11.28
CA MET A 93 1.87 9.19 11.31
C MET A 93 2.48 9.18 9.90
N LEU A 94 1.76 8.72 8.89
CA LEU A 94 2.16 8.80 7.47
C LEU A 94 2.49 10.26 7.09
N CYS A 95 1.55 11.20 7.31
CA CYS A 95 1.78 12.61 7.02
C CYS A 95 2.98 13.19 7.79
N GLY A 96 3.12 12.81 9.07
CA GLY A 96 4.26 13.21 9.90
C GLY A 96 5.59 12.69 9.34
N ASN A 97 5.62 11.44 8.89
CA ASN A 97 6.82 10.81 8.33
C ASN A 97 7.21 11.44 6.98
N VAL A 98 6.24 11.73 6.14
CA VAL A 98 6.45 12.48 4.89
C VAL A 98 7.03 13.88 5.18
N ALA A 99 6.40 14.63 6.08
CA ALA A 99 6.82 15.99 6.42
C ALA A 99 8.22 16.03 7.07
N MET A 100 8.52 15.10 7.98
CA MET A 100 9.81 15.03 8.65
C MET A 100 10.97 14.69 7.71
N ASN A 101 10.70 13.97 6.63
CA ASN A 101 11.69 13.63 5.61
C ASN A 101 11.74 14.65 4.46
N GLY A 102 10.92 15.73 4.50
CA GLY A 102 10.92 16.80 3.50
C GLY A 102 10.50 16.33 2.11
N LEU A 103 9.55 15.38 2.03
CA LEU A 103 9.12 14.75 0.79
C LEU A 103 7.97 15.55 0.16
N ASP A 104 8.29 16.54 -0.66
CA ASP A 104 7.33 17.38 -1.39
C ASP A 104 6.73 16.67 -2.63
N ASN A 105 7.33 15.56 -3.04
CA ASN A 105 6.87 14.67 -4.10
C ASN A 105 5.81 13.64 -3.63
N VAL A 106 5.35 13.71 -2.37
CA VAL A 106 4.36 12.78 -1.80
C VAL A 106 3.04 13.47 -1.48
N HIS A 107 1.95 12.87 -1.92
CA HIS A 107 0.59 13.27 -1.58
C HIS A 107 -0.08 12.20 -0.72
N CYS A 108 -0.48 12.54 0.50
CA CYS A 108 -1.16 11.61 1.42
C CYS A 108 -2.67 11.81 1.36
N GLU A 109 -3.44 10.72 1.21
CA GLU A 109 -4.89 10.70 1.14
C GLU A 109 -5.47 9.93 2.35
N TYR A 110 -6.31 10.59 3.14
CA TYR A 110 -7.12 9.92 4.16
C TYR A 110 -8.36 9.31 3.52
N ALA A 111 -8.25 8.10 3.02
CA ALA A 111 -9.30 7.42 2.30
C ALA A 111 -9.15 5.88 2.32
N ALA A 112 -10.26 5.17 2.24
CA ALA A 112 -10.32 3.77 1.87
C ALA A 112 -10.49 3.66 0.35
N VAL A 113 -9.64 2.89 -0.32
CA VAL A 113 -9.78 2.62 -1.76
C VAL A 113 -10.76 1.48 -1.98
N SER A 114 -11.72 1.65 -2.89
CA SER A 114 -12.81 0.72 -3.12
C SER A 114 -13.34 0.82 -4.56
N ASP A 115 -14.44 0.13 -4.85
CA ASP A 115 -15.08 0.00 -6.17
C ASP A 115 -16.03 1.16 -6.56
N GLY A 116 -16.24 2.11 -5.65
CA GLY A 116 -17.19 3.21 -5.85
C GLY A 116 -18.66 2.86 -5.54
N SER A 117 -18.95 1.67 -5.04
CA SER A 117 -20.32 1.27 -4.67
C SER A 117 -20.84 1.97 -3.40
N ARG A 118 -19.95 2.63 -2.66
CA ARG A 118 -20.24 3.36 -1.42
C ARG A 118 -19.34 4.59 -1.27
N ASP A 119 -19.89 5.65 -0.66
CA ASP A 119 -19.16 6.90 -0.44
C ASP A 119 -18.24 6.85 0.79
N SER A 120 -18.52 5.96 1.74
CA SER A 120 -17.77 5.83 2.98
C SER A 120 -17.89 4.45 3.61
N LEU A 121 -16.92 4.13 4.48
CA LEU A 121 -16.92 2.95 5.35
C LEU A 121 -16.95 3.38 6.82
N SER A 122 -17.66 2.60 7.63
CA SER A 122 -17.57 2.66 9.10
C SER A 122 -16.60 1.59 9.57
N ILE A 123 -15.41 1.99 9.99
CA ILE A 123 -14.34 1.09 10.42
C ILE A 123 -14.27 1.02 11.95
N ALA A 124 -14.04 -0.19 12.47
CA ALA A 124 -13.82 -0.38 13.90
C ALA A 124 -12.50 0.28 14.33
N LEU A 125 -12.49 0.93 15.49
CA LEU A 125 -11.32 1.69 15.93
C LEU A 125 -10.37 0.82 16.78
N PRO A 126 -9.10 0.63 16.35
CA PRO A 126 -8.08 -0.01 17.15
C PRO A 126 -7.76 0.79 18.44
N ASP A 127 -7.43 0.10 19.52
CA ASP A 127 -6.90 0.74 20.72
C ASP A 127 -5.40 0.99 20.58
N TYR A 128 -5.04 2.19 20.09
CA TYR A 128 -3.65 2.59 19.87
C TYR A 128 -2.81 2.69 21.16
N ASN A 129 -3.42 2.54 22.35
CA ASN A 129 -2.73 2.52 23.63
C ASN A 129 -2.43 1.10 24.13
N LYS A 130 -2.79 0.07 23.37
CA LYS A 130 -2.51 -1.33 23.66
C LYS A 130 -1.69 -1.97 22.54
N PHE A 131 -0.95 -3.02 22.89
CA PHE A 131 -0.28 -3.84 21.88
C PHE A 131 -1.26 -4.33 20.83
N ASN A 132 -0.90 -4.13 19.55
CA ASN A 132 -1.81 -4.34 18.45
C ASN A 132 -1.06 -4.65 17.15
N ASN A 133 -1.79 -5.21 16.18
CA ASN A 133 -1.42 -5.23 14.77
C ASN A 133 -2.26 -4.18 14.05
N PHE A 134 -1.75 -2.96 13.93
CA PHE A 134 -2.47 -1.88 13.26
C PHE A 134 -2.50 -2.06 11.74
N GLY A 135 -1.43 -2.63 11.17
CA GLY A 135 -1.34 -2.89 9.74
C GLY A 135 -2.33 -3.95 9.25
N GLY A 136 -2.61 -4.97 10.05
CA GLY A 136 -3.43 -6.12 9.66
C GLY A 136 -4.94 -5.94 9.83
N LEU A 137 -5.49 -4.72 9.85
CA LEU A 137 -6.91 -4.46 10.10
C LEU A 137 -7.74 -4.61 8.83
N GLU A 138 -8.57 -5.64 8.77
CA GLU A 138 -9.62 -5.78 7.76
C GLU A 138 -10.72 -4.72 8.01
N LEU A 139 -11.00 -3.86 7.03
CA LEU A 139 -11.98 -2.78 7.18
C LEU A 139 -13.43 -3.25 6.98
N ILE A 140 -13.64 -4.33 6.20
CA ILE A 140 -14.95 -4.91 5.92
C ILE A 140 -15.05 -6.27 6.61
N ALA A 141 -16.06 -6.46 7.47
CA ALA A 141 -16.31 -7.68 8.23
C ALA A 141 -15.06 -8.22 8.95
N PRO A 142 -14.40 -7.41 9.77
CA PRO A 142 -13.10 -7.73 10.34
C PRO A 142 -13.14 -9.02 11.13
N LYS A 143 -12.26 -9.95 10.79
CA LYS A 143 -11.93 -11.09 11.63
C LYS A 143 -10.91 -10.62 12.66
N ILE A 144 -11.39 -10.14 13.80
CA ILE A 144 -10.51 -9.65 14.88
C ILE A 144 -9.69 -10.83 15.40
N SER A 145 -8.38 -10.78 15.15
CA SER A 145 -7.44 -11.78 15.67
C SER A 145 -7.11 -11.51 17.14
N ASP A 146 -6.55 -12.52 17.83
CA ASP A 146 -6.11 -12.38 19.23
C ASP A 146 -5.07 -11.25 19.45
N ASN A 147 -4.42 -10.82 18.38
CA ASN A 147 -3.42 -9.74 18.38
C ASN A 147 -4.03 -8.35 18.09
N GLN A 148 -5.35 -8.27 17.96
CA GLN A 148 -6.05 -7.00 17.67
C GLN A 148 -6.93 -6.58 18.84
N ASN A 149 -6.52 -5.51 19.50
CA ASN A 149 -7.28 -4.85 20.55
C ASN A 149 -8.10 -3.70 19.98
N MET A 150 -9.43 -3.84 19.99
CA MET A 150 -10.36 -2.82 19.48
C MET A 150 -10.99 -2.05 20.64
N ILE A 151 -11.32 -0.77 20.40
CA ILE A 151 -12.16 0.01 21.32
C ILE A 151 -13.60 -0.43 21.11
N LYS A 152 -14.19 -1.03 22.14
CA LYS A 152 -15.53 -1.60 22.07
C LYS A 152 -16.57 -0.56 21.62
N ASN A 153 -17.36 -0.89 20.60
CA ASN A 153 -18.45 -0.09 20.06
C ASN A 153 -18.02 1.32 19.56
N LEU A 154 -16.74 1.52 19.27
CA LEU A 154 -16.26 2.77 18.69
C LEU A 154 -15.84 2.55 17.23
N HIS A 155 -16.37 3.40 16.34
CA HIS A 155 -16.11 3.34 14.92
C HIS A 155 -15.76 4.74 14.41
N GLU A 156 -15.00 4.77 13.33
CA GLU A 156 -14.74 5.98 12.55
C GLU A 156 -15.32 5.83 11.15
N THR A 157 -15.76 6.93 10.57
CA THR A 157 -16.17 6.97 9.16
C THR A 157 -15.01 7.47 8.33
N VAL A 158 -14.62 6.69 7.32
CA VAL A 158 -13.62 7.05 6.33
C VAL A 158 -14.27 7.16 4.95
N LYS A 159 -13.87 8.16 4.16
CA LYS A 159 -14.34 8.34 2.80
C LYS A 159 -13.83 7.19 1.91
N CYS A 160 -14.66 6.68 1.01
CA CYS A 160 -14.26 5.76 -0.05
C CYS A 160 -13.93 6.54 -1.33
N VAL A 161 -12.89 6.08 -2.03
CA VAL A 161 -12.48 6.59 -3.33
C VAL A 161 -12.20 5.44 -4.28
N THR A 162 -12.28 5.68 -5.59
CA THR A 162 -11.78 4.76 -6.61
C THR A 162 -10.47 5.29 -7.15
N LEU A 163 -9.55 4.42 -7.57
CA LEU A 163 -8.31 4.87 -8.21
C LEU A 163 -8.59 5.57 -9.55
N ASP A 164 -9.63 5.14 -10.26
CA ASP A 164 -10.07 5.79 -11.51
C ASP A 164 -10.51 7.25 -11.33
N SER A 165 -10.97 7.63 -10.11
CA SER A 165 -11.49 8.98 -9.85
C SER A 165 -10.42 10.08 -9.90
N TYR A 166 -9.15 9.72 -9.81
CA TYR A 166 -8.05 10.68 -9.87
C TYR A 166 -7.66 11.06 -11.31
N GLY A 167 -7.95 10.21 -12.30
CA GLY A 167 -7.69 10.49 -13.71
C GLY A 167 -6.21 10.71 -14.04
N GLU A 168 -5.31 10.21 -13.21
CA GLU A 168 -3.86 10.35 -13.36
C GLU A 168 -3.28 9.16 -14.13
N ASP A 169 -2.22 9.39 -14.89
CA ASP A 169 -1.40 8.32 -15.43
C ASP A 169 -0.50 7.78 -14.33
N VAL A 170 -0.54 6.46 -14.10
CA VAL A 170 0.16 5.77 -13.02
C VAL A 170 1.02 4.66 -13.61
N ASP A 171 2.26 4.55 -13.16
CA ASP A 171 3.23 3.58 -13.67
C ASP A 171 3.42 2.39 -12.75
N PHE A 172 3.18 2.58 -11.46
CA PHE A 172 3.29 1.51 -10.47
C PHE A 172 2.20 1.64 -9.38
N VAL A 173 1.62 0.52 -8.97
CA VAL A 173 0.67 0.44 -7.86
C VAL A 173 1.15 -0.62 -6.87
N LYS A 174 1.46 -0.23 -5.63
CA LYS A 174 1.54 -1.16 -4.50
C LYS A 174 0.17 -1.18 -3.82
N MET A 175 -0.38 -2.36 -3.54
CA MET A 175 -1.69 -2.52 -2.92
C MET A 175 -1.63 -3.60 -1.84
N ASP A 176 -1.91 -3.17 -0.60
CA ASP A 176 -1.95 -4.02 0.58
C ASP A 176 -2.94 -3.35 1.55
N ILE A 177 -4.20 -3.75 1.42
CA ILE A 177 -5.36 -3.15 2.11
C ILE A 177 -6.23 -4.19 2.80
N GLU A 178 -5.57 -5.29 3.15
CA GLU A 178 -6.09 -6.25 4.13
C GLU A 178 -7.47 -6.82 3.75
N GLY A 179 -7.57 -7.29 2.48
CA GLY A 179 -8.73 -8.02 1.97
C GLY A 179 -9.66 -7.21 1.08
N MET A 180 -9.37 -5.93 0.80
CA MET A 180 -10.18 -5.08 -0.09
C MET A 180 -9.58 -4.95 -1.50
N GLU A 181 -8.50 -5.63 -1.83
CA GLU A 181 -7.77 -5.52 -3.10
C GLU A 181 -8.68 -5.73 -4.30
N HIS A 182 -9.54 -6.76 -4.25
CA HIS A 182 -10.52 -7.05 -5.30
C HIS A 182 -11.52 -5.91 -5.53
N LEU A 183 -11.93 -5.20 -4.47
CA LEU A 183 -12.80 -4.01 -4.58
C LEU A 183 -12.03 -2.82 -5.13
N ALA A 184 -10.81 -2.56 -4.62
CA ALA A 184 -9.97 -1.47 -5.10
C ALA A 184 -9.66 -1.61 -6.60
N LEU A 185 -9.34 -2.81 -7.05
CA LEU A 185 -9.10 -3.13 -8.46
C LEU A 185 -10.36 -3.00 -9.32
N ALA A 186 -11.54 -3.35 -8.79
CA ALA A 186 -12.79 -3.09 -9.49
C ALA A 186 -13.05 -1.61 -9.75
N GLY A 187 -12.51 -0.71 -8.87
CA GLY A 187 -12.51 0.74 -9.02
C GLY A 187 -11.30 1.33 -9.75
N ALA A 188 -10.46 0.48 -10.38
CA ALA A 188 -9.22 0.85 -11.07
C ALA A 188 -9.18 0.38 -12.54
N LYS A 189 -10.31 -0.02 -13.11
CA LYS A 189 -10.34 -0.64 -14.44
C LYS A 189 -9.81 0.27 -15.54
N ASN A 190 -10.17 1.56 -15.51
CA ASN A 190 -9.67 2.52 -16.49
C ASN A 190 -8.17 2.78 -16.31
N LEU A 191 -7.69 2.84 -15.08
CA LEU A 191 -6.28 2.96 -14.75
C LEU A 191 -5.49 1.78 -15.32
N LEU A 192 -5.93 0.54 -15.07
CA LEU A 192 -5.30 -0.66 -15.59
C LEU A 192 -5.28 -0.71 -17.12
N MET A 193 -6.37 -0.31 -17.77
CA MET A 193 -6.50 -0.35 -19.22
C MET A 193 -5.72 0.76 -19.94
N LYS A 194 -5.58 1.95 -19.33
CA LYS A 194 -4.96 3.13 -19.97
C LYS A 194 -3.51 3.32 -19.58
N SER A 195 -3.22 3.33 -18.27
CA SER A 195 -1.88 3.60 -17.75
C SER A 195 -1.00 2.37 -17.74
N ARG A 196 -1.62 1.18 -17.67
CA ARG A 196 -0.90 -0.11 -17.72
C ARG A 196 0.21 -0.23 -16.66
N PRO A 197 -0.08 0.09 -15.37
CA PRO A 197 0.95 0.04 -14.33
C PRO A 197 1.41 -1.38 -14.04
N VAL A 198 2.63 -1.53 -13.56
CA VAL A 198 3.02 -2.72 -12.79
C VAL A 198 2.33 -2.64 -11.44
N CYS A 199 1.76 -3.77 -10.97
CA CYS A 199 1.06 -3.83 -9.69
C CYS A 199 1.69 -4.88 -8.78
N PHE A 200 2.06 -4.47 -7.57
CA PHE A 200 2.44 -5.35 -6.45
C PHE A 200 1.25 -5.44 -5.50
N VAL A 201 0.66 -6.62 -5.33
CA VAL A 201 -0.63 -6.80 -4.67
C VAL A 201 -0.56 -7.92 -3.62
N GLU A 202 -1.02 -7.61 -2.38
CA GLU A 202 -1.22 -8.63 -1.35
C GLU A 202 -2.44 -9.50 -1.71
N MET A 203 -2.24 -10.82 -1.68
CA MET A 203 -3.26 -11.82 -2.02
C MET A 203 -3.76 -12.61 -0.81
N GLY A 204 -3.19 -12.37 0.38
CA GLY A 204 -3.37 -13.22 1.54
C GLY A 204 -4.79 -13.25 2.14
N LYS A 205 -5.53 -12.15 2.03
CA LYS A 205 -6.88 -11.99 2.63
C LYS A 205 -7.98 -11.67 1.64
N THR A 206 -7.63 -11.41 0.39
CA THR A 206 -8.56 -10.95 -0.64
C THR A 206 -9.25 -12.11 -1.37
N ASP A 207 -10.27 -11.81 -2.17
CA ASP A 207 -10.83 -12.74 -3.17
C ASP A 207 -9.85 -12.85 -4.34
N THR A 208 -8.96 -13.84 -4.28
CA THR A 208 -7.86 -14.04 -5.23
C THR A 208 -8.34 -14.27 -6.65
N GLU A 209 -9.49 -14.96 -6.86
CA GLU A 209 -10.04 -15.19 -8.21
C GLU A 209 -10.63 -13.89 -8.77
N ALA A 210 -11.27 -13.08 -7.95
CA ALA A 210 -11.75 -11.77 -8.39
C ALA A 210 -10.58 -10.86 -8.78
N VAL A 211 -9.48 -10.82 -8.00
CA VAL A 211 -8.26 -10.09 -8.36
C VAL A 211 -7.70 -10.57 -9.69
N LYS A 212 -7.48 -11.88 -9.84
CA LYS A 212 -6.95 -12.47 -11.08
C LYS A 212 -7.85 -12.19 -12.29
N SER A 213 -9.19 -12.22 -12.11
CA SER A 213 -10.12 -11.91 -13.19
C SER A 213 -9.97 -10.48 -13.71
N VAL A 214 -9.80 -9.49 -12.82
CA VAL A 214 -9.59 -8.10 -13.23
C VAL A 214 -8.32 -7.96 -14.06
N PHE A 215 -7.22 -8.58 -13.65
CA PHE A 215 -5.96 -8.52 -14.39
C PHE A 215 -5.99 -9.33 -15.70
N ARG A 216 -6.69 -10.47 -15.71
CA ARG A 216 -6.94 -11.24 -16.95
C ARG A 216 -7.70 -10.43 -17.98
N ASP A 217 -8.78 -9.76 -17.56
CA ASP A 217 -9.61 -8.91 -18.42
C ASP A 217 -8.83 -7.69 -18.95
N ALA A 218 -7.81 -7.24 -18.22
CA ALA A 218 -6.93 -6.15 -18.61
C ALA A 218 -5.68 -6.63 -19.40
N ASP A 219 -5.57 -7.92 -19.73
CA ASP A 219 -4.43 -8.54 -20.42
C ASP A 219 -3.09 -8.35 -19.72
N TYR A 220 -3.03 -8.84 -18.46
CA TYR A 220 -1.82 -8.90 -17.63
C TYR A 220 -1.32 -10.33 -17.51
N ILE A 221 -0.05 -10.46 -17.15
CA ILE A 221 0.59 -11.66 -16.63
C ILE A 221 0.88 -11.49 -15.15
N ALA A 222 1.16 -12.58 -14.46
CA ALA A 222 1.46 -12.53 -13.04
C ALA A 222 2.72 -13.32 -12.68
N PHE A 223 3.31 -12.95 -11.55
CA PHE A 223 4.37 -13.68 -10.86
C PHE A 223 3.97 -13.82 -9.39
N GLU A 224 4.02 -15.04 -8.86
CA GLU A 224 3.90 -15.25 -7.42
C GLU A 224 5.25 -14.94 -6.78
N TYR A 225 5.35 -13.79 -6.10
CA TYR A 225 6.59 -13.35 -5.47
C TYR A 225 6.85 -14.12 -4.18
N ASN A 226 5.79 -14.26 -3.36
CA ASN A 226 5.78 -15.10 -2.18
C ASN A 226 4.35 -15.62 -1.92
N SER A 227 4.12 -16.32 -0.82
CA SER A 227 2.82 -16.91 -0.49
C SER A 227 1.67 -15.89 -0.40
N ASN A 228 1.99 -14.62 -0.14
CA ASN A 228 1.00 -13.56 0.08
C ASN A 228 1.02 -12.49 -1.02
N ASP A 229 2.16 -12.24 -1.64
CA ASP A 229 2.34 -11.11 -2.54
C ASP A 229 2.58 -11.55 -3.98
N TRP A 230 1.85 -10.92 -4.89
CA TRP A 230 1.92 -11.18 -6.32
C TRP A 230 2.23 -9.90 -7.09
N ILE A 231 2.95 -10.08 -8.21
CA ILE A 231 3.27 -9.01 -9.14
C ILE A 231 2.49 -9.23 -10.43
N PHE A 232 1.77 -8.21 -10.85
CA PHE A 232 1.03 -8.20 -12.10
C PHE A 232 1.65 -7.20 -13.05
N CYS A 233 2.02 -7.67 -14.24
CA CYS A 233 2.66 -6.86 -15.28
C CYS A 233 1.82 -6.85 -16.55
N PRO A 234 1.73 -5.71 -17.28
CA PRO A 234 1.15 -5.71 -18.62
C PRO A 234 1.83 -6.77 -19.49
N ARG A 235 1.06 -7.54 -20.25
CA ARG A 235 1.60 -8.65 -21.06
C ARG A 235 2.67 -8.18 -22.05
N GLU A 236 2.51 -6.97 -22.58
CA GLU A 236 3.40 -6.36 -23.56
C GLU A 236 4.74 -5.87 -22.99
N SER A 237 4.87 -5.76 -21.68
CA SER A 237 6.08 -5.19 -21.05
C SER A 237 7.24 -6.16 -20.92
N ASP A 238 7.04 -7.44 -21.21
CA ASP A 238 8.09 -8.47 -21.29
C ASP A 238 8.98 -8.59 -20.03
N TYR A 239 8.44 -8.25 -18.85
CA TYR A 239 9.15 -8.36 -17.58
C TYR A 239 9.46 -9.83 -17.26
N GLU A 240 10.65 -10.05 -16.73
CA GLU A 240 11.09 -11.30 -16.12
C GLU A 240 11.53 -11.01 -14.67
N ILE A 241 11.18 -11.91 -13.75
CA ILE A 241 11.60 -11.81 -12.36
C ILE A 241 12.42 -13.04 -12.04
N GLU A 242 13.69 -12.83 -11.68
CA GLU A 242 14.62 -13.93 -11.40
C GLU A 242 14.06 -14.85 -10.31
N GLY A 243 14.02 -16.15 -10.58
CA GLY A 243 13.52 -17.17 -9.66
C GLY A 243 12.00 -17.33 -9.61
N HIS A 244 11.24 -16.57 -10.42
CA HIS A 244 9.78 -16.64 -10.44
C HIS A 244 9.25 -16.98 -11.83
N GLU A 245 8.33 -17.94 -11.88
CA GLU A 245 7.71 -18.34 -13.15
C GLU A 245 6.61 -17.36 -13.57
N ARG A 246 6.55 -17.10 -14.88
CA ARG A 246 5.50 -16.28 -15.50
C ARG A 246 4.20 -17.08 -15.55
N ILE A 247 3.14 -16.53 -14.94
CA ILE A 247 1.81 -17.11 -14.91
C ILE A 247 0.90 -16.36 -15.89
N VAL A 248 0.31 -17.09 -16.82
CA VAL A 248 -0.74 -16.56 -17.70
C VAL A 248 -2.07 -16.71 -16.98
N LEU A 249 -2.76 -15.59 -16.73
CA LEU A 249 -4.00 -15.52 -15.99
C LEU A 249 -5.23 -16.00 -16.80
#